data_4d8f66a968d946d00e88ffaa7fbc4672
#
_entry.id   4d8f66a968d946d00e88ffaa7fbc4672
#
_cell.length_a   1.000
_cell.length_b   1.000
_cell.length_c   1.000
_cell.angle_alpha   90.00
_cell.angle_beta   90.00
_cell.angle_gamma   90.00
#
_symmetry.space_group_name_H-M   'P 1'
#
loop_
_entity.id
_entity.type
_entity.pdbx_description
1 polymer ?
#
loop_
_entity_poly.entity_id
_entity_poly.type
_entity_poly.pdbx_seq_one_letter_code
_entity_poly.pdbx_strand_id
1 'polypeptide(L)'
;MCSPADISPVVVLLPAGRVTLFDMIYIHWLIFVIYAVVVVLTMITILMDNRQPAKTMAWILVLWFIPLLGIILYFFFGQNIRREHIVSKKSLDQLTKRSMFEFVEQRNLTLPDEHRKLIDLFTNQQMALPFKGNTVEIYKDGYEFFPALLAEIAKARHHIHIDVYIFCDDALGRLVSDALIAKSREGVEVRLIYDDVACWSVKNSFYERMREEGIEVHPFMPVKFPVFTSKANYRNHRKVIVIDGKVGFIGGMNIALRYVKGYGKGKKHTPWRDTHMKIEGTAVYGLQRAFLIDWYFVDQTLITNRKYYPQNIAKDNDCLMQIVSSNPTDSWPTIEQGYVNILLNAKKYVYIETPYFMPTEPVLFAMRTAALAGVDVRLMLPLKNDSQLVQWATTSYVMETVEAGVTVLFYKAGFNHSKVIISDDSLVSCGSLNVDFRSFEHNFECCAFLYDRDMALRFKEVFAEDEKECVPIELVKDLSHRSFLIRLWESLVRLLSPLM
;
A
#
# COMPACT_ATOMS: atom_id res chain seq x y z
N MET A 1 -83.96 21.76 -35.15
CA MET A 1 -83.46 21.02 -34.00
C MET A 1 -82.52 19.96 -34.54
N CYS A 2 -81.20 20.25 -34.61
CA CYS A 2 -80.20 19.33 -35.06
C CYS A 2 -79.44 18.83 -33.86
N SER A 3 -79.36 17.50 -33.77
CA SER A 3 -78.59 16.75 -32.76
C SER A 3 -77.07 16.81 -33.04
N PRO A 4 -76.20 16.90 -32.08
CA PRO A 4 -74.77 16.92 -32.36
C PRO A 4 -74.23 15.50 -32.52
N ALA A 5 -73.40 15.36 -33.55
CA ALA A 5 -72.73 14.12 -33.90
C ALA A 5 -71.63 13.75 -32.88
N ASP A 6 -71.67 12.50 -32.44
CA ASP A 6 -70.61 11.84 -31.68
C ASP A 6 -69.33 11.72 -32.47
N ILE A 7 -68.25 12.38 -32.01
CA ILE A 7 -66.90 12.16 -32.51
C ILE A 7 -66.20 11.20 -31.54
N SER A 8 -66.20 9.90 -31.86
CA SER A 8 -65.38 8.92 -31.21
C SER A 8 -63.89 9.12 -31.58
N PRO A 9 -62.96 9.09 -30.63
CA PRO A 9 -61.53 9.16 -30.98
C PRO A 9 -61.10 7.83 -31.62
N VAL A 10 -60.61 7.92 -32.85
CA VAL A 10 -59.96 6.81 -33.53
C VAL A 10 -58.62 6.57 -32.86
N VAL A 11 -58.57 5.53 -32.02
CA VAL A 11 -57.32 4.98 -31.46
C VAL A 11 -56.63 4.27 -32.63
N VAL A 12 -55.61 4.87 -33.20
CA VAL A 12 -54.71 4.20 -34.14
C VAL A 12 -53.79 3.28 -33.35
N LEU A 13 -54.21 2.02 -33.26
CA LEU A 13 -53.30 0.93 -32.78
C LEU A 13 -52.25 0.74 -33.85
N LEU A 14 -51.02 1.25 -33.60
CA LEU A 14 -49.87 0.85 -34.33
C LEU A 14 -49.68 -0.68 -34.19
N PRO A 15 -49.52 -1.42 -35.30
CA PRO A 15 -49.32 -2.87 -35.23
C PRO A 15 -48.06 -3.15 -34.43
N ALA A 16 -48.15 -3.85 -33.31
CA ALA A 16 -47.03 -4.43 -32.62
C ALA A 16 -46.29 -5.33 -33.65
N GLY A 17 -45.14 -4.86 -34.14
CA GLY A 17 -44.34 -5.57 -35.11
C GLY A 17 -44.04 -6.94 -34.60
N ARG A 18 -44.60 -7.99 -35.23
CA ARG A 18 -44.18 -9.39 -35.00
C ARG A 18 -42.72 -9.47 -35.42
N VAL A 19 -41.80 -9.51 -34.42
CA VAL A 19 -40.40 -9.85 -34.66
C VAL A 19 -40.41 -11.22 -35.35
N THR A 20 -40.03 -11.28 -36.60
CA THR A 20 -40.01 -12.53 -37.38
C THR A 20 -38.87 -13.41 -36.90
N LEU A 21 -38.94 -14.72 -37.10
CA LEU A 21 -37.84 -15.67 -36.79
C LEU A 21 -36.53 -15.24 -37.49
N PHE A 22 -36.65 -14.64 -38.66
CA PHE A 22 -35.54 -14.06 -39.44
C PHE A 22 -34.89 -12.88 -38.70
N ASP A 23 -35.69 -11.94 -38.22
CA ASP A 23 -35.17 -10.79 -37.46
C ASP A 23 -34.43 -11.23 -36.17
N MET A 24 -34.94 -12.26 -35.49
CA MET A 24 -34.26 -12.85 -34.32
C MET A 24 -32.90 -13.47 -34.69
N ILE A 25 -32.81 -14.18 -35.84
CA ILE A 25 -31.56 -14.77 -36.31
C ILE A 25 -30.55 -13.66 -36.64
N TYR A 26 -30.94 -12.63 -37.35
CA TYR A 26 -30.05 -11.49 -37.65
C TYR A 26 -29.60 -10.78 -36.38
N ILE A 27 -30.48 -10.55 -35.43
CA ILE A 27 -30.13 -9.94 -34.12
C ILE A 27 -29.11 -10.81 -33.39
N HIS A 28 -29.29 -12.14 -33.34
CA HIS A 28 -28.33 -13.05 -32.70
C HIS A 28 -26.97 -13.03 -33.39
N TRP A 29 -26.94 -13.05 -34.74
CA TRP A 29 -25.69 -12.95 -35.48
C TRP A 29 -25.00 -11.59 -35.27
N LEU A 30 -25.75 -10.49 -35.22
CA LEU A 30 -25.21 -9.16 -34.96
C LEU A 30 -24.59 -9.11 -33.55
N ILE A 31 -25.29 -9.61 -32.53
CA ILE A 31 -24.78 -9.68 -31.15
C ILE A 31 -23.52 -10.55 -31.10
N PHE A 32 -23.51 -11.70 -31.80
CA PHE A 32 -22.34 -12.58 -31.85
C PHE A 32 -21.14 -11.90 -32.52
N VAL A 33 -21.32 -11.19 -33.61
CA VAL A 33 -20.26 -10.47 -34.32
C VAL A 33 -19.70 -9.35 -33.43
N ILE A 34 -20.57 -8.52 -32.82
CA ILE A 34 -20.15 -7.47 -31.89
C ILE A 34 -19.34 -8.07 -30.75
N TYR A 35 -19.83 -9.15 -30.17
CA TYR A 35 -19.16 -9.87 -29.12
C TYR A 35 -17.77 -10.39 -29.53
N ALA A 36 -17.67 -11.06 -30.68
CA ALA A 36 -16.41 -11.54 -31.21
C ALA A 36 -15.41 -10.42 -31.45
N VAL A 37 -15.87 -9.27 -31.98
CA VAL A 37 -15.04 -8.07 -32.17
C VAL A 37 -14.53 -7.55 -30.84
N VAL A 38 -15.37 -7.46 -29.81
CA VAL A 38 -14.96 -6.99 -28.46
C VAL A 38 -13.92 -7.93 -27.86
N VAL A 39 -14.11 -9.26 -27.97
CA VAL A 39 -13.12 -10.23 -27.48
C VAL A 39 -11.78 -10.08 -28.19
N VAL A 40 -11.80 -9.99 -29.54
CA VAL A 40 -10.57 -9.81 -30.34
C VAL A 40 -9.86 -8.51 -30.00
N LEU A 41 -10.59 -7.39 -29.89
CA LEU A 41 -10.01 -6.10 -29.50
C LEU A 41 -9.41 -6.16 -28.09
N THR A 42 -10.06 -6.85 -27.16
CA THR A 42 -9.53 -7.05 -25.79
C THR A 42 -8.24 -7.89 -25.83
N MET A 43 -8.20 -8.96 -26.63
CA MET A 43 -6.97 -9.77 -26.82
C MET A 43 -5.83 -8.95 -27.42
N ILE A 44 -6.12 -8.10 -28.41
CA ILE A 44 -5.12 -7.19 -29.01
C ILE A 44 -4.60 -6.22 -27.93
N THR A 45 -5.48 -5.64 -27.12
CA THR A 45 -5.10 -4.75 -26.02
C THR A 45 -4.16 -5.44 -25.04
N ILE A 46 -4.47 -6.68 -24.66
CA ILE A 46 -3.63 -7.48 -23.75
C ILE A 46 -2.25 -7.76 -24.36
N LEU A 47 -2.19 -8.08 -25.64
CA LEU A 47 -0.93 -8.30 -26.35
C LEU A 47 -0.09 -7.02 -26.46
N MET A 48 -0.72 -5.87 -26.72
CA MET A 48 -0.05 -4.58 -26.83
C MET A 48 0.44 -4.01 -25.49
N ASP A 49 -0.06 -4.51 -24.38
CA ASP A 49 0.32 -4.08 -23.02
C ASP A 49 1.76 -4.48 -22.63
N ASN A 50 2.44 -5.31 -23.43
CA ASN A 50 3.83 -5.76 -23.24
C ASN A 50 4.14 -6.24 -21.81
N ARG A 51 3.25 -7.07 -21.25
CA ARG A 51 3.42 -7.66 -19.92
C ARG A 51 4.35 -8.86 -19.94
N GLN A 52 4.59 -9.41 -18.73
CA GLN A 52 5.20 -10.73 -18.61
C GLN A 52 4.41 -11.75 -19.45
N PRO A 53 5.06 -12.52 -20.33
CA PRO A 53 4.36 -13.45 -21.25
C PRO A 53 3.38 -14.40 -20.55
N ALA A 54 3.73 -14.88 -19.34
CA ALA A 54 2.86 -15.76 -18.55
C ALA A 54 1.54 -15.08 -18.14
N LYS A 55 1.59 -13.80 -17.69
CA LYS A 55 0.39 -13.02 -17.34
C LYS A 55 -0.47 -12.76 -18.60
N THR A 56 0.16 -12.44 -19.73
CA THR A 56 -0.52 -12.23 -21.01
C THR A 56 -1.24 -13.50 -21.46
N MET A 57 -0.55 -14.65 -21.44
CA MET A 57 -1.15 -15.93 -21.81
C MET A 57 -2.30 -16.33 -20.88
N ALA A 58 -2.16 -16.12 -19.57
CA ALA A 58 -3.23 -16.41 -18.61
C ALA A 58 -4.50 -15.62 -18.94
N TRP A 59 -4.40 -14.31 -19.23
CA TRP A 59 -5.55 -13.50 -19.62
C TRP A 59 -6.15 -13.91 -20.97
N ILE A 60 -5.34 -14.28 -21.95
CA ILE A 60 -5.82 -14.79 -23.24
C ILE A 60 -6.61 -16.10 -23.04
N LEU A 61 -6.10 -17.02 -22.20
CA LEU A 61 -6.81 -18.27 -21.89
C LEU A 61 -8.13 -17.99 -21.16
N VAL A 62 -8.16 -17.11 -20.19
CA VAL A 62 -9.40 -16.72 -19.49
C VAL A 62 -10.42 -16.17 -20.49
N LEU A 63 -10.01 -15.27 -21.39
CA LEU A 63 -10.89 -14.74 -22.44
C LEU A 63 -11.34 -15.78 -23.45
N TRP A 64 -10.52 -16.78 -23.72
CA TRP A 64 -10.86 -17.86 -24.65
C TRP A 64 -11.91 -18.82 -24.07
N PHE A 65 -11.72 -19.23 -22.79
CA PHE A 65 -12.60 -20.20 -22.16
C PHE A 65 -13.87 -19.61 -21.53
N ILE A 66 -13.78 -18.37 -21.01
CA ILE A 66 -14.87 -17.73 -20.25
C ILE A 66 -14.97 -16.25 -20.69
N PRO A 67 -15.30 -15.97 -21.95
CA PRO A 67 -15.06 -14.65 -22.52
C PRO A 67 -15.87 -13.52 -21.86
N LEU A 68 -17.15 -13.69 -21.57
CA LEU A 68 -17.96 -12.64 -20.89
C LEU A 68 -17.42 -12.31 -19.51
N LEU A 69 -17.22 -13.31 -18.67
CA LEU A 69 -16.65 -13.15 -17.34
C LEU A 69 -15.19 -12.68 -17.44
N GLY A 70 -14.46 -13.18 -18.43
CA GLY A 70 -13.06 -12.82 -18.70
C GLY A 70 -12.90 -11.34 -19.04
N ILE A 71 -13.80 -10.74 -19.82
CA ILE A 71 -13.79 -9.30 -20.12
C ILE A 71 -14.03 -8.50 -18.84
N ILE A 72 -15.00 -8.91 -18.01
CA ILE A 72 -15.29 -8.27 -16.74
C ILE A 72 -14.09 -8.36 -15.80
N LEU A 73 -13.53 -9.57 -15.62
CA LEU A 73 -12.36 -9.78 -14.77
C LEU A 73 -11.15 -9.00 -15.27
N TYR A 74 -10.92 -8.97 -16.60
CA TYR A 74 -9.83 -8.18 -17.18
C TYR A 74 -10.00 -6.69 -16.94
N PHE A 75 -11.23 -6.19 -17.05
CA PHE A 75 -11.52 -4.77 -16.79
C PHE A 75 -11.18 -4.38 -15.34
N PHE A 76 -11.50 -5.23 -14.35
CA PHE A 76 -11.25 -4.92 -12.94
C PHE A 76 -9.82 -5.27 -12.47
N PHE A 77 -9.24 -6.35 -12.97
CA PHE A 77 -7.99 -6.89 -12.44
C PHE A 77 -6.87 -6.94 -13.48
N GLY A 78 -7.22 -6.82 -14.74
CA GLY A 78 -6.34 -7.03 -15.86
C GLY A 78 -5.70 -5.75 -16.41
N GLN A 79 -6.21 -4.55 -16.17
CA GLN A 79 -5.69 -3.32 -16.77
C GLN A 79 -4.35 -2.89 -16.17
N ASN A 80 -3.42 -2.46 -17.03
CA ASN A 80 -2.14 -1.91 -16.62
C ASN A 80 -2.20 -0.39 -16.60
N ILE A 81 -2.20 0.20 -15.41
CA ILE A 81 -2.21 1.66 -15.26
C ILE A 81 -0.81 2.28 -15.15
N ARG A 82 0.26 1.49 -15.24
CA ARG A 82 1.65 2.00 -15.12
C ARG A 82 2.03 3.08 -16.13
N ARG A 83 1.23 3.30 -17.16
CA ARG A 83 1.43 4.38 -18.14
C ARG A 83 0.44 5.53 -17.96
N GLU A 84 -0.50 5.42 -17.05
CA GLU A 84 -1.40 6.51 -16.71
C GLU A 84 -0.67 7.51 -15.82
N HIS A 85 -0.30 8.67 -16.35
CA HIS A 85 0.24 9.77 -15.54
C HIS A 85 -0.90 10.41 -14.74
N ILE A 86 -1.20 9.85 -13.55
CA ILE A 86 -2.23 10.36 -12.64
C ILE A 86 -1.88 11.79 -12.18
N VAL A 87 -0.59 12.04 -11.95
CA VAL A 87 -0.06 13.39 -11.69
C VAL A 87 0.80 13.82 -12.88
N SER A 88 0.55 15.00 -13.43
CA SER A 88 1.35 15.49 -14.56
C SER A 88 2.81 15.63 -14.14
N LYS A 89 3.75 15.30 -15.04
CA LYS A 89 5.19 15.53 -14.80
C LYS A 89 5.48 16.97 -14.37
N LYS A 90 4.78 17.94 -14.93
CA LYS A 90 4.93 19.36 -14.61
C LYS A 90 4.52 19.65 -13.16
N SER A 91 3.40 19.09 -12.69
CA SER A 91 2.94 19.25 -11.30
C SER A 91 3.87 18.55 -10.32
N LEU A 92 4.33 17.35 -10.65
CA LEU A 92 5.31 16.60 -9.86
C LEU A 92 6.64 17.36 -9.74
N ASP A 93 7.12 17.93 -10.86
CA ASP A 93 8.32 18.78 -10.89
C ASP A 93 8.15 20.05 -10.04
N GLN A 94 6.97 20.66 -10.05
CA GLN A 94 6.71 21.84 -9.23
C GLN A 94 6.65 21.51 -7.73
N LEU A 95 6.01 20.40 -7.35
CA LEU A 95 5.99 19.91 -5.97
C LEU A 95 7.40 19.53 -5.47
N THR A 96 8.26 19.06 -6.36
CA THR A 96 9.61 18.61 -6.01
C THR A 96 10.64 19.73 -6.10
N LYS A 97 10.72 20.43 -7.24
CA LYS A 97 11.82 21.38 -7.53
C LYS A 97 11.73 22.68 -6.73
N ARG A 98 10.52 23.22 -6.51
CA ARG A 98 10.38 24.51 -5.80
C ARG A 98 10.47 24.41 -4.29
N SER A 99 10.14 23.26 -3.71
CA SER A 99 10.04 23.13 -2.26
C SER A 99 11.23 22.42 -1.62
N MET A 100 11.90 21.48 -2.32
CA MET A 100 12.95 20.66 -1.74
C MET A 100 14.37 20.99 -2.22
N PHE A 101 14.56 21.29 -3.51
CA PHE A 101 15.92 21.44 -4.07
C PHE A 101 16.72 22.59 -3.47
N GLU A 102 16.11 23.73 -3.18
CA GLU A 102 16.82 24.86 -2.59
C GLU A 102 17.39 24.56 -1.19
N PHE A 103 16.89 23.52 -0.51
CA PHE A 103 17.37 23.14 0.82
C PHE A 103 18.40 22.01 0.80
N VAL A 104 18.44 21.21 -0.26
CA VAL A 104 19.26 19.99 -0.35
C VAL A 104 20.51 20.21 -1.21
N GLU A 105 20.44 21.03 -2.27
CA GLU A 105 21.59 21.30 -3.16
C GLU A 105 22.80 21.95 -2.48
N GLN A 106 22.62 22.54 -1.32
CA GLN A 106 23.70 23.23 -0.60
C GLN A 106 24.56 22.32 0.30
N ARG A 107 24.30 21.01 0.33
CA ARG A 107 25.03 20.08 1.20
C ARG A 107 25.79 19.04 0.39
N ASN A 108 27.12 19.09 0.41
CA ASN A 108 27.98 17.99 0.02
C ASN A 108 27.75 16.80 0.99
N LEU A 109 26.78 15.94 0.70
CA LEU A 109 26.54 14.73 1.46
C LEU A 109 27.56 13.67 1.07
N THR A 110 28.37 13.24 2.02
CA THR A 110 29.16 12.02 1.84
C THR A 110 28.22 10.84 1.98
N LEU A 111 27.97 10.12 0.89
CA LEU A 111 27.11 8.93 0.86
C LEU A 111 27.96 7.69 1.12
N PRO A 112 27.44 6.68 1.87
CA PRO A 112 28.14 5.43 2.10
C PRO A 112 28.31 4.64 0.80
N ASP A 113 29.55 4.24 0.47
CA ASP A 113 29.87 3.56 -0.78
C ASP A 113 29.11 2.23 -0.93
N GLU A 114 28.94 1.51 0.18
CA GLU A 114 28.22 0.21 0.18
C GLU A 114 26.75 0.33 -0.23
N HIS A 115 26.10 1.47 0.04
CA HIS A 115 24.69 1.72 -0.30
C HIS A 115 24.53 2.69 -1.47
N ARG A 116 25.60 3.15 -2.08
CA ARG A 116 25.59 4.16 -3.14
C ARG A 116 24.63 3.82 -4.28
N LYS A 117 24.70 2.57 -4.78
CA LYS A 117 23.84 2.13 -5.88
C LYS A 117 22.35 2.12 -5.51
N LEU A 118 22.01 1.77 -4.27
CA LEU A 118 20.64 1.80 -3.79
C LEU A 118 20.12 3.23 -3.64
N ILE A 119 20.95 4.11 -3.07
CA ILE A 119 20.64 5.55 -2.92
C ILE A 119 20.41 6.19 -4.29
N ASP A 120 21.30 5.93 -5.26
CA ASP A 120 21.20 6.45 -6.61
C ASP A 120 19.97 5.90 -7.35
N LEU A 121 19.62 4.62 -7.14
CA LEU A 121 18.40 4.00 -7.69
C LEU A 121 17.15 4.79 -7.29
N PHE A 122 17.00 5.06 -6.00
CA PHE A 122 15.83 5.77 -5.48
C PHE A 122 15.81 7.25 -5.88
N THR A 123 16.97 7.88 -5.90
CA THR A 123 17.10 9.27 -6.32
C THR A 123 16.72 9.44 -7.80
N ASN A 124 17.22 8.55 -8.67
CA ASN A 124 17.01 8.64 -10.11
C ASN A 124 15.57 8.31 -10.53
N GLN A 125 14.90 7.40 -9.82
CA GLN A 125 13.55 6.97 -10.18
C GLN A 125 12.45 7.85 -9.59
N GLN A 126 12.55 8.15 -8.30
CA GLN A 126 11.48 8.82 -7.53
C GLN A 126 11.88 10.18 -7.00
N MET A 127 13.08 10.66 -7.32
CA MET A 127 13.66 11.85 -6.68
C MET A 127 13.55 11.75 -5.14
N ALA A 128 13.70 10.55 -4.61
CA ALA A 128 13.81 10.32 -3.18
C ALA A 128 15.23 10.73 -2.74
N LEU A 129 15.37 11.98 -2.30
CA LEU A 129 16.66 12.54 -1.93
C LEU A 129 17.15 11.94 -0.61
N PRO A 130 18.47 11.73 -0.45
CA PRO A 130 19.06 11.33 0.82
C PRO A 130 19.08 12.52 1.79
N PHE A 131 18.60 12.31 3.01
CA PHE A 131 18.52 13.29 4.07
C PHE A 131 19.37 12.87 5.26
N LYS A 132 20.23 13.76 5.75
CA LYS A 132 21.09 13.59 6.94
C LYS A 132 20.60 14.51 8.08
N GLY A 133 21.00 14.22 9.32
CA GLY A 133 20.62 15.02 10.48
C GLY A 133 19.20 14.67 10.95
N ASN A 134 18.95 13.38 11.16
CA ASN A 134 17.67 12.89 11.63
C ASN A 134 17.79 12.12 12.92
N THR A 135 16.79 12.22 13.79
CA THR A 135 16.59 11.34 14.94
C THR A 135 15.38 10.47 14.71
N VAL A 136 15.44 9.24 15.19
CA VAL A 136 14.37 8.24 15.01
C VAL A 136 14.03 7.60 16.34
N GLU A 137 12.72 7.60 16.68
CA GLU A 137 12.15 6.81 17.77
C GLU A 137 11.36 5.66 17.16
N ILE A 138 11.51 4.45 17.72
CA ILE A 138 10.84 3.24 17.25
C ILE A 138 9.74 2.89 18.24
N TYR A 139 8.52 2.67 17.76
CA TYR A 139 7.37 2.22 18.52
C TYR A 139 7.00 0.81 18.09
N LYS A 140 6.81 -0.09 19.05
CA LYS A 140 6.58 -1.53 18.81
C LYS A 140 5.09 -1.90 18.84
N ASP A 141 4.25 -1.01 19.34
CA ASP A 141 2.80 -1.20 19.43
C ASP A 141 2.05 0.14 19.53
N GLY A 142 0.73 0.07 19.56
CA GLY A 142 -0.11 1.26 19.68
C GLY A 142 -0.10 1.89 21.08
N TYR A 143 0.31 1.16 22.12
CA TYR A 143 0.44 1.75 23.47
C TYR A 143 1.59 2.75 23.52
N GLU A 144 2.66 2.52 22.77
CA GLU A 144 3.77 3.46 22.64
C GLU A 144 3.49 4.57 21.62
N PHE A 145 2.95 4.21 20.46
CA PHE A 145 2.77 5.12 19.33
C PHE A 145 1.69 6.18 19.55
N PHE A 146 0.48 5.81 19.99
CA PHE A 146 -0.62 6.79 20.04
C PHE A 146 -0.45 7.89 21.10
N PRO A 147 0.08 7.63 22.31
CA PRO A 147 0.42 8.70 23.22
C PRO A 147 1.45 9.68 22.64
N ALA A 148 2.48 9.18 21.95
CA ALA A 148 3.47 10.03 21.28
C ALA A 148 2.84 10.86 20.15
N LEU A 149 1.99 10.27 19.32
CA LEU A 149 1.24 10.99 18.27
C LEU A 149 0.37 12.10 18.86
N LEU A 150 -0.42 11.81 19.90
CA LEU A 150 -1.30 12.79 20.53
C LEU A 150 -0.50 13.93 21.19
N ALA A 151 0.66 13.61 21.78
CA ALA A 151 1.56 14.62 22.35
C ALA A 151 2.13 15.56 21.27
N GLU A 152 2.48 15.06 20.09
CA GLU A 152 2.94 15.89 18.97
C GLU A 152 1.80 16.68 18.33
N ILE A 153 0.59 16.10 18.18
CA ILE A 153 -0.62 16.85 17.76
C ILE A 153 -0.88 18.03 18.69
N ALA A 154 -0.81 17.82 20.00
CA ALA A 154 -1.03 18.89 20.99
C ALA A 154 -0.03 20.06 20.86
N LYS A 155 1.20 19.80 20.41
CA LYS A 155 2.25 20.82 20.18
C LYS A 155 2.13 21.56 18.85
N ALA A 156 1.32 21.04 17.90
CA ALA A 156 1.19 21.60 16.55
C ALA A 156 0.78 23.07 16.59
N ARG A 157 1.41 23.90 15.74
CA ARG A 157 1.17 25.36 15.66
C ARG A 157 0.86 25.85 14.26
N HIS A 158 1.21 25.08 13.22
CA HIS A 158 1.07 25.52 11.85
C HIS A 158 0.20 24.59 11.04
N HIS A 159 0.55 23.31 10.94
CA HIS A 159 -0.23 22.34 10.15
C HIS A 159 -0.06 20.91 10.65
N ILE A 160 -1.10 20.10 10.41
CA ILE A 160 -1.09 18.65 10.61
C ILE A 160 -1.58 18.03 9.31
N HIS A 161 -0.74 17.20 8.69
CA HIS A 161 -1.04 16.43 7.49
C HIS A 161 -1.06 14.95 7.82
N ILE A 162 -2.17 14.27 7.53
CA ILE A 162 -2.37 12.85 7.82
C ILE A 162 -2.78 12.13 6.54
N ASP A 163 -2.04 11.12 6.16
CA ASP A 163 -2.37 10.19 5.10
C ASP A 163 -2.33 8.77 5.66
N VAL A 164 -3.51 8.15 5.82
CA VAL A 164 -3.64 6.83 6.44
C VAL A 164 -4.58 5.93 5.66
N TYR A 165 -4.25 4.63 5.62
CA TYR A 165 -5.11 3.64 4.98
C TYR A 165 -6.43 3.46 5.69
N ILE A 166 -6.41 3.36 7.03
CA ILE A 166 -7.62 3.16 7.84
C ILE A 166 -7.68 4.20 8.96
N PHE A 167 -8.81 4.92 9.03
CA PHE A 167 -9.18 5.77 10.15
C PHE A 167 -10.57 5.37 10.65
N CYS A 168 -10.63 4.57 11.71
CA CYS A 168 -11.88 4.00 12.22
C CYS A 168 -12.67 4.98 13.10
N ASP A 169 -14.00 4.87 13.09
CA ASP A 169 -14.89 5.47 14.10
C ASP A 169 -14.98 4.56 15.33
N ASP A 170 -13.87 4.42 16.06
CA ASP A 170 -13.80 3.70 17.34
C ASP A 170 -13.28 4.63 18.45
N ALA A 171 -13.08 4.10 19.66
CA ALA A 171 -12.66 4.92 20.78
C ALA A 171 -11.33 5.65 20.53
N LEU A 172 -10.36 5.00 19.86
CA LEU A 172 -9.09 5.60 19.53
C LEU A 172 -9.22 6.62 18.39
N GLY A 173 -9.94 6.26 17.32
CA GLY A 173 -10.16 7.17 16.19
C GLY A 173 -10.91 8.45 16.63
N ARG A 174 -11.86 8.34 17.54
CA ARG A 174 -12.54 9.50 18.13
C ARG A 174 -11.61 10.35 18.95
N LEU A 175 -10.74 9.75 19.75
CA LEU A 175 -9.73 10.48 20.54
C LEU A 175 -8.78 11.28 19.64
N VAL A 176 -8.28 10.68 18.57
CA VAL A 176 -7.43 11.36 17.58
C VAL A 176 -8.23 12.45 16.86
N SER A 177 -9.44 12.15 16.40
CA SER A 177 -10.34 13.14 15.75
C SER A 177 -10.60 14.36 16.65
N ASP A 178 -10.89 14.16 17.94
CA ASP A 178 -11.13 15.24 18.89
C ASP A 178 -9.88 16.10 19.09
N ALA A 179 -8.68 15.50 19.13
CA ALA A 179 -7.42 16.23 19.20
C ALA A 179 -7.17 17.09 17.95
N LEU A 180 -7.50 16.56 16.75
CA LEU A 180 -7.38 17.29 15.48
C LEU A 180 -8.38 18.45 15.42
N ILE A 181 -9.63 18.24 15.84
CA ILE A 181 -10.67 19.27 15.93
C ILE A 181 -10.24 20.39 16.88
N ALA A 182 -9.69 20.04 18.05
CA ALA A 182 -9.17 21.03 18.98
C ALA A 182 -8.09 21.92 18.33
N LYS A 183 -7.18 21.32 17.55
CA LYS A 183 -6.14 22.06 16.83
C LYS A 183 -6.67 22.90 15.67
N SER A 184 -7.66 22.41 14.93
CA SER A 184 -8.34 23.20 13.89
C SER A 184 -8.99 24.44 14.47
N ARG A 185 -9.65 24.34 15.63
CA ARG A 185 -10.24 25.48 16.37
C ARG A 185 -9.19 26.48 16.87
N GLU A 186 -7.95 26.03 17.10
CA GLU A 186 -6.81 26.91 17.42
C GLU A 186 -6.21 27.59 16.19
N GLY A 187 -6.71 27.31 14.97
CA GLY A 187 -6.24 27.87 13.71
C GLY A 187 -5.12 27.09 13.04
N VAL A 188 -4.82 25.87 13.48
CA VAL A 188 -3.88 24.96 12.82
C VAL A 188 -4.54 24.37 11.57
N GLU A 189 -3.84 24.41 10.43
CA GLU A 189 -4.32 23.80 9.19
C GLU A 189 -4.27 22.27 9.29
N VAL A 190 -5.40 21.59 9.22
CA VAL A 190 -5.47 20.12 9.32
C VAL A 190 -5.98 19.53 8.01
N ARG A 191 -5.21 18.62 7.42
CA ARG A 191 -5.54 17.88 6.20
C ARG A 191 -5.45 16.39 6.43
N LEU A 192 -6.49 15.67 6.06
CA LEU A 192 -6.63 14.23 6.24
C LEU A 192 -6.99 13.55 4.92
N ILE A 193 -6.19 12.54 4.55
CA ILE A 193 -6.49 11.58 3.49
C ILE A 193 -6.73 10.21 4.14
N TYR A 194 -7.79 9.52 3.74
CA TYR A 194 -8.06 8.13 4.11
C TYR A 194 -8.47 7.30 2.90
N ASP A 195 -8.20 5.99 2.90
CA ASP A 195 -8.63 5.12 1.79
C ASP A 195 -10.13 4.85 1.87
N ASP A 196 -10.84 5.11 0.78
CA ASP A 196 -12.30 4.98 0.73
C ASP A 196 -12.77 3.55 1.03
N VAL A 197 -12.20 2.56 0.35
CA VAL A 197 -12.63 1.15 0.47
C VAL A 197 -12.26 0.58 1.83
N ALA A 198 -11.07 0.89 2.33
CA ALA A 198 -10.63 0.43 3.66
C ALA A 198 -11.48 0.99 4.80
N CYS A 199 -12.16 2.10 4.55
CA CYS A 199 -13.02 2.79 5.51
C CYS A 199 -14.51 2.66 5.23
N TRP A 200 -14.97 1.77 4.34
CA TRP A 200 -16.40 1.60 4.02
C TRP A 200 -17.30 1.29 5.21
N SER A 201 -16.76 0.68 6.26
CA SER A 201 -17.49 0.42 7.50
C SER A 201 -17.68 1.65 8.37
N VAL A 202 -16.98 2.74 8.10
CA VAL A 202 -17.05 4.00 8.85
C VAL A 202 -18.16 4.87 8.27
N LYS A 203 -19.04 5.37 9.15
CA LYS A 203 -20.13 6.26 8.74
C LYS A 203 -19.56 7.60 8.26
N ASN A 204 -20.09 8.13 7.17
CA ASN A 204 -19.65 9.42 6.63
C ASN A 204 -19.80 10.58 7.65
N SER A 205 -20.80 10.50 8.54
CA SER A 205 -21.01 11.49 9.62
C SER A 205 -19.80 11.67 10.54
N PHE A 206 -18.93 10.65 10.66
CA PHE A 206 -17.66 10.76 11.40
C PHE A 206 -16.70 11.74 10.72
N TYR A 207 -16.57 11.67 9.41
CA TYR A 207 -15.73 12.57 8.62
C TYR A 207 -16.37 13.95 8.43
N GLU A 208 -17.71 14.01 8.29
CA GLU A 208 -18.45 15.29 8.19
C GLU A 208 -18.27 16.14 9.45
N ARG A 209 -18.32 15.52 10.63
CA ARG A 209 -18.02 16.23 11.88
C ARG A 209 -16.66 16.93 11.86
N MET A 210 -15.64 16.29 11.29
CA MET A 210 -14.32 16.90 11.16
C MET A 210 -14.32 18.06 10.13
N ARG A 211 -15.06 17.89 9.01
CA ARG A 211 -15.20 18.95 7.99
C ARG A 211 -15.93 20.17 8.52
N GLU A 212 -17.00 19.99 9.29
CA GLU A 212 -17.74 21.07 9.95
C GLU A 212 -16.88 21.89 10.89
N GLU A 213 -15.83 21.28 11.43
CA GLU A 213 -14.86 21.93 12.33
C GLU A 213 -13.62 22.47 11.58
N GLY A 214 -13.70 22.58 10.25
CA GLY A 214 -12.67 23.21 9.42
C GLY A 214 -11.51 22.32 9.01
N ILE A 215 -11.58 21.01 9.22
CA ILE A 215 -10.59 20.05 8.75
C ILE A 215 -10.86 19.69 7.29
N GLU A 216 -9.86 19.79 6.43
CA GLU A 216 -9.96 19.32 5.05
C GLU A 216 -9.80 17.79 5.03
N VAL A 217 -10.88 17.05 4.68
CA VAL A 217 -10.90 15.57 4.73
C VAL A 217 -11.30 15.01 3.37
N HIS A 218 -10.44 14.21 2.76
CA HIS A 218 -10.66 13.62 1.43
C HIS A 218 -10.50 12.10 1.44
N PRO A 219 -11.45 11.36 0.80
CA PRO A 219 -11.28 9.95 0.52
C PRO A 219 -10.29 9.76 -0.67
N PHE A 220 -9.38 8.81 -0.54
CA PHE A 220 -8.50 8.41 -1.63
C PHE A 220 -9.21 7.39 -2.52
N MET A 221 -9.25 7.65 -3.83
CA MET A 221 -9.87 6.80 -4.85
C MET A 221 -11.30 6.32 -4.47
N PRO A 222 -12.26 7.25 -4.32
CA PRO A 222 -13.62 6.91 -3.95
C PRO A 222 -14.27 6.00 -5.00
N VAL A 223 -14.92 4.92 -4.53
CA VAL A 223 -15.66 3.97 -5.37
C VAL A 223 -17.14 4.22 -5.22
N LYS A 224 -17.77 4.80 -6.25
CA LYS A 224 -19.20 5.13 -6.27
C LYS A 224 -20.00 4.07 -7.04
N PHE A 225 -20.91 3.38 -6.37
CA PHE A 225 -21.89 2.50 -7.01
C PHE A 225 -22.90 3.33 -7.83
N PRO A 226 -23.34 2.93 -9.05
CA PRO A 226 -22.97 1.71 -9.79
C PRO A 226 -21.73 1.83 -10.68
N VAL A 227 -21.01 2.94 -10.65
CA VAL A 227 -19.84 3.17 -11.50
C VAL A 227 -18.62 2.49 -10.88
N PHE A 228 -18.46 1.19 -11.15
CA PHE A 228 -17.21 0.50 -10.85
C PHE A 228 -16.13 0.98 -11.82
N THR A 229 -15.05 1.48 -11.28
CA THR A 229 -13.88 1.84 -12.08
C THR A 229 -12.84 0.73 -12.00
N SER A 230 -12.06 0.53 -13.07
CA SER A 230 -10.89 -0.37 -13.06
C SER A 230 -9.88 -0.02 -11.94
N LYS A 231 -9.98 1.20 -11.39
CA LYS A 231 -9.14 1.72 -10.30
C LYS A 231 -9.57 1.23 -8.90
N ALA A 232 -10.68 0.49 -8.77
CA ALA A 232 -11.15 -0.03 -7.49
C ALA A 232 -10.13 -0.97 -6.79
N ASN A 233 -9.25 -1.62 -7.55
CA ASN A 233 -8.20 -2.49 -7.01
C ASN A 233 -6.99 -1.74 -6.44
N TYR A 234 -6.77 -0.48 -6.83
CA TYR A 234 -5.63 0.32 -6.41
C TYR A 234 -5.96 1.10 -5.14
N ARG A 235 -5.18 0.89 -4.07
CA ARG A 235 -5.49 1.45 -2.75
C ARG A 235 -4.32 2.24 -2.19
N ASN A 236 -4.62 3.28 -1.42
CA ASN A 236 -3.61 4.01 -0.67
C ASN A 236 -3.30 3.29 0.63
N HIS A 237 -2.18 2.59 0.68
CA HIS A 237 -1.78 1.83 1.87
C HIS A 237 -0.75 2.58 2.73
N ARG A 238 -0.46 3.84 2.46
CA ARG A 238 0.47 4.67 3.22
C ARG A 238 -0.06 4.97 4.63
N LYS A 239 0.87 5.21 5.55
CA LYS A 239 0.61 5.73 6.89
C LYS A 239 1.69 6.77 7.16
N VAL A 240 1.40 7.99 6.75
CA VAL A 240 2.32 9.13 6.83
C VAL A 240 1.63 10.26 7.57
N ILE A 241 2.26 10.76 8.64
CA ILE A 241 1.78 11.91 9.38
C ILE A 241 2.90 12.93 9.44
N VAL A 242 2.59 14.19 9.18
CA VAL A 242 3.55 15.30 9.26
C VAL A 242 2.95 16.43 10.10
N ILE A 243 3.70 16.87 11.08
CA ILE A 243 3.31 17.95 12.00
C ILE A 243 4.32 19.10 11.89
N ASP A 244 3.83 20.28 11.52
CA ASP A 244 4.60 21.52 11.36
C ASP A 244 5.79 21.41 10.39
N GLY A 245 5.85 20.33 9.57
CA GLY A 245 7.00 20.02 8.71
C GLY A 245 8.28 19.68 9.49
N LYS A 246 8.19 19.45 10.80
CA LYS A 246 9.31 19.19 11.73
C LYS A 246 9.33 17.79 12.30
N VAL A 247 8.16 17.24 12.52
CA VAL A 247 7.96 15.89 13.05
C VAL A 247 7.19 15.08 12.03
N GLY A 248 7.67 13.89 11.74
CA GLY A 248 7.03 12.96 10.85
C GLY A 248 6.83 11.59 11.49
N PHE A 249 5.76 10.89 11.12
CA PHE A 249 5.54 9.50 11.52
C PHE A 249 5.34 8.64 10.26
N ILE A 250 5.92 7.44 10.28
CA ILE A 250 5.81 6.45 9.21
C ILE A 250 5.94 5.04 9.78
N GLY A 251 5.17 4.09 9.27
CA GLY A 251 5.22 2.68 9.69
C GLY A 251 4.00 1.88 9.28
N GLY A 252 3.71 0.81 10.04
CA GLY A 252 2.62 -0.12 9.72
C GLY A 252 1.25 0.24 10.35
N MET A 253 1.22 1.08 11.40
CA MET A 253 0.02 1.31 12.21
C MET A 253 -0.97 2.27 11.55
N ASN A 254 -2.24 1.87 11.51
CA ASN A 254 -3.37 2.72 11.16
C ASN A 254 -4.03 3.31 12.41
N ILE A 255 -4.94 4.27 12.25
CA ILE A 255 -5.70 4.86 13.35
C ILE A 255 -6.94 3.99 13.63
N ALA A 256 -6.75 2.96 14.44
CA ALA A 256 -7.80 2.03 14.86
C ALA A 256 -7.45 1.35 16.20
N LEU A 257 -8.46 1.12 17.02
CA LEU A 257 -8.31 0.59 18.39
C LEU A 257 -7.64 -0.78 18.44
N ARG A 258 -7.72 -1.57 17.36
CA ARG A 258 -7.07 -2.88 17.28
C ARG A 258 -5.54 -2.82 17.40
N TYR A 259 -4.90 -1.72 17.02
CA TYR A 259 -3.44 -1.53 17.17
C TYR A 259 -3.02 -1.35 18.64
N VAL A 260 -3.96 -0.99 19.51
CA VAL A 260 -3.76 -0.90 20.97
C VAL A 260 -4.23 -2.16 21.66
N LYS A 261 -5.50 -2.53 21.44
CA LYS A 261 -6.15 -3.62 22.19
C LYS A 261 -6.07 -4.99 21.50
N GLY A 262 -5.53 -5.09 20.28
CA GLY A 262 -5.66 -6.30 19.49
C GLY A 262 -7.09 -6.51 18.98
N TYR A 263 -7.41 -7.71 18.49
CA TYR A 263 -8.72 -8.09 17.97
C TYR A 263 -9.23 -9.40 18.58
N GLY A 264 -10.53 -9.67 18.41
CA GLY A 264 -11.19 -10.83 19.02
C GLY A 264 -11.72 -10.53 20.42
N LYS A 265 -12.27 -11.56 21.08
CA LYS A 265 -12.86 -11.44 22.43
C LYS A 265 -12.52 -12.65 23.29
N GLY A 266 -12.31 -12.41 24.59
CA GLY A 266 -12.06 -13.46 25.57
C GLY A 266 -10.83 -14.33 25.22
N LYS A 267 -10.99 -15.66 25.23
CA LYS A 267 -9.90 -16.61 24.89
C LYS A 267 -9.43 -16.57 23.44
N LYS A 268 -10.16 -15.88 22.55
CA LYS A 268 -9.79 -15.66 21.14
C LYS A 268 -9.21 -14.26 20.90
N HIS A 269 -8.85 -13.56 21.95
CA HIS A 269 -8.19 -12.26 21.84
C HIS A 269 -6.76 -12.46 21.31
N THR A 270 -6.43 -11.67 20.28
CA THR A 270 -5.12 -11.70 19.62
C THR A 270 -4.50 -10.31 19.76
N PRO A 271 -3.39 -10.15 20.52
CA PRO A 271 -2.64 -8.90 20.57
C PRO A 271 -2.14 -8.49 19.17
N TRP A 272 -1.94 -7.20 18.98
CA TRP A 272 -1.43 -6.65 17.73
C TRP A 272 -0.03 -6.09 17.94
N ARG A 273 0.94 -6.60 17.21
CA ARG A 273 2.33 -6.13 17.16
C ARG A 273 2.57 -5.45 15.81
N ASP A 274 3.05 -4.22 15.81
CA ASP A 274 3.39 -3.52 14.58
C ASP A 274 4.52 -2.52 14.85
N THR A 275 5.25 -2.09 13.82
CA THR A 275 6.35 -1.14 13.95
C THR A 275 5.99 0.19 13.32
N HIS A 276 6.22 1.27 14.07
CA HIS A 276 6.06 2.64 13.61
C HIS A 276 7.24 3.49 14.07
N MET A 277 7.58 4.52 13.31
CA MET A 277 8.68 5.42 13.63
C MET A 277 8.19 6.85 13.74
N LYS A 278 8.75 7.60 14.70
CA LYS A 278 8.77 9.05 14.72
C LYS A 278 10.11 9.50 14.18
N ILE A 279 10.10 10.46 13.28
CA ILE A 279 11.28 11.05 12.64
C ILE A 279 11.27 12.55 12.93
N GLU A 280 12.36 13.09 13.43
CA GLU A 280 12.63 14.50 13.48
C GLU A 280 13.90 14.81 12.71
N GLY A 281 13.88 15.84 11.88
CA GLY A 281 15.01 16.23 11.04
C GLY A 281 14.64 16.40 9.58
N THR A 282 15.65 16.46 8.72
CA THR A 282 15.47 16.84 7.32
C THR A 282 14.69 15.82 6.49
N ALA A 283 14.64 14.55 6.90
CA ALA A 283 13.85 13.52 6.21
C ALA A 283 12.34 13.75 6.28
N VAL A 284 11.86 14.58 7.21
CA VAL A 284 10.46 14.99 7.26
C VAL A 284 10.03 15.70 5.98
N TYR A 285 10.96 16.32 5.24
CA TYR A 285 10.68 16.89 3.91
C TYR A 285 10.25 15.83 2.90
N GLY A 286 10.84 14.62 2.99
CA GLY A 286 10.42 13.50 2.15
C GLY A 286 8.99 13.03 2.46
N LEU A 287 8.62 12.95 3.75
CA LEU A 287 7.25 12.62 4.18
C LEU A 287 6.25 13.70 3.77
N GLN A 288 6.61 14.98 3.95
CA GLN A 288 5.80 16.12 3.54
C GLN A 288 5.55 16.12 2.03
N ARG A 289 6.59 15.81 1.25
CA ARG A 289 6.47 15.67 -0.21
C ARG A 289 5.52 14.52 -0.59
N ALA A 290 5.65 13.35 0.05
CA ALA A 290 4.78 12.21 -0.21
C ALA A 290 3.32 12.59 0.05
N PHE A 291 3.02 13.20 1.20
CA PHE A 291 1.69 13.70 1.52
C PHE A 291 1.16 14.70 0.48
N LEU A 292 1.95 15.71 0.08
CA LEU A 292 1.50 16.76 -0.84
C LEU A 292 1.25 16.24 -2.26
N ILE A 293 1.94 15.19 -2.68
CA ILE A 293 1.66 14.52 -3.95
C ILE A 293 0.29 13.82 -3.89
N ASP A 294 0.01 13.12 -2.79
CA ASP A 294 -1.29 12.45 -2.59
C ASP A 294 -2.42 13.45 -2.36
N TRP A 295 -2.14 14.57 -1.69
CA TRP A 295 -3.08 15.68 -1.56
C TRP A 295 -3.47 16.25 -2.94
N TYR A 296 -2.48 16.54 -3.78
CA TYR A 296 -2.76 16.97 -5.15
C TYR A 296 -3.57 15.95 -5.94
N PHE A 297 -3.35 14.67 -5.69
CA PHE A 297 -4.13 13.61 -6.34
C PHE A 297 -5.62 13.65 -5.96
N VAL A 298 -5.96 13.89 -4.70
CA VAL A 298 -7.36 13.87 -4.20
C VAL A 298 -8.10 15.19 -4.34
N ASP A 299 -7.40 16.32 -4.19
CA ASP A 299 -8.00 17.66 -4.15
C ASP A 299 -7.71 18.52 -5.40
N GLN A 300 -6.72 18.11 -6.23
CA GLN A 300 -6.22 18.85 -7.40
C GLN A 300 -5.62 20.23 -7.07
N THR A 301 -5.44 20.56 -5.80
CA THR A 301 -4.81 21.81 -5.35
C THR A 301 -3.31 21.63 -5.21
N LEU A 302 -2.53 22.37 -6.00
CA LEU A 302 -1.08 22.34 -5.98
C LEU A 302 -0.53 23.17 -4.82
N ILE A 303 -0.15 22.53 -3.73
CA ILE A 303 0.42 23.16 -2.55
C ILE A 303 1.94 23.19 -2.66
N THR A 304 2.52 24.35 -2.98
CA THR A 304 3.98 24.55 -3.15
C THR A 304 4.57 25.58 -2.19
N ASN A 305 3.80 25.98 -1.16
CA ASN A 305 4.25 27.03 -0.26
C ASN A 305 5.38 26.53 0.65
N ARG A 306 6.44 27.35 0.77
CA ARG A 306 7.61 27.07 1.62
C ARG A 306 7.29 26.96 3.11
N LYS A 307 6.13 27.48 3.56
CA LYS A 307 5.70 27.36 4.96
C LYS A 307 5.61 25.92 5.46
N TYR A 308 5.40 24.95 4.55
CA TYR A 308 5.34 23.52 4.89
C TYR A 308 6.72 22.85 5.00
N TYR A 309 7.79 23.57 4.64
CA TYR A 309 9.18 23.11 4.69
C TYR A 309 10.02 24.09 5.52
N PRO A 310 9.89 24.05 6.86
CA PRO A 310 10.61 24.97 7.75
C PRO A 310 12.12 24.74 7.65
N GLN A 311 12.91 25.82 7.77
CA GLN A 311 14.37 25.76 7.72
C GLN A 311 14.96 25.28 9.05
N ASN A 312 16.22 24.84 9.01
CA ASN A 312 17.04 24.52 10.19
C ASN A 312 16.43 23.44 11.11
N ILE A 313 15.81 22.40 10.51
CA ILE A 313 15.25 21.27 11.27
C ILE A 313 16.23 20.11 11.42
N ALA A 314 17.44 20.19 10.85
CA ALA A 314 18.46 19.17 11.03
C ALA A 314 18.81 18.97 12.49
N LYS A 315 18.97 17.70 12.90
CA LYS A 315 19.40 17.31 14.25
C LYS A 315 20.90 17.01 14.24
N ASP A 316 21.51 17.12 15.41
CA ASP A 316 22.92 16.72 15.63
C ASP A 316 23.04 15.18 15.68
N ASN A 317 22.61 14.54 14.58
CA ASN A 317 22.67 13.08 14.40
C ASN A 317 23.01 12.80 12.94
N ASP A 318 23.84 11.80 12.72
CA ASP A 318 24.32 11.43 11.38
C ASP A 318 23.38 10.47 10.64
N CYS A 319 22.23 10.11 11.21
CA CYS A 319 21.30 9.17 10.55
C CYS A 319 20.91 9.69 9.17
N LEU A 320 21.41 8.98 8.16
CA LEU A 320 21.11 9.20 6.75
C LEU A 320 19.93 8.33 6.35
N MET A 321 18.93 8.92 5.69
CA MET A 321 17.78 8.18 5.20
C MET A 321 17.17 8.75 3.94
N GLN A 322 16.39 7.91 3.23
CA GLN A 322 15.53 8.29 2.12
C GLN A 322 14.09 7.90 2.42
N ILE A 323 13.15 8.76 2.05
CA ILE A 323 11.71 8.43 2.06
C ILE A 323 11.34 8.07 0.62
N VAL A 324 10.98 6.81 0.43
CA VAL A 324 10.72 6.24 -0.90
C VAL A 324 9.24 5.87 -1.00
N SER A 325 8.59 6.43 -2.00
CA SER A 325 7.20 6.08 -2.35
C SER A 325 7.19 5.13 -3.55
N SER A 326 6.18 4.28 -3.64
CA SER A 326 5.88 3.46 -4.81
C SER A 326 4.40 3.59 -5.13
N ASN A 327 4.07 3.71 -6.41
CA ASN A 327 2.70 3.85 -6.88
C ASN A 327 2.43 2.84 -8.00
N PRO A 328 1.20 2.35 -8.15
CA PRO A 328 0.84 1.46 -9.25
C PRO A 328 1.04 2.07 -10.64
N THR A 329 1.10 3.40 -10.72
CA THR A 329 1.29 4.18 -11.95
C THR A 329 2.74 4.49 -12.27
N ASP A 330 3.66 4.18 -11.37
CA ASP A 330 5.08 4.38 -11.60
C ASP A 330 5.58 3.48 -12.74
N SER A 331 6.48 3.97 -13.56
CA SER A 331 7.07 3.19 -14.65
C SER A 331 7.84 1.97 -14.14
N TRP A 332 8.37 2.07 -12.93
CA TRP A 332 9.20 1.04 -12.28
C TRP A 332 8.73 0.77 -10.85
N PRO A 333 8.74 -0.48 -10.40
CA PRO A 333 8.37 -0.85 -9.02
C PRO A 333 9.53 -0.53 -8.06
N THR A 334 9.68 0.74 -7.70
CA THR A 334 10.87 1.29 -7.03
C THR A 334 11.22 0.60 -5.71
N ILE A 335 10.23 0.39 -4.82
CA ILE A 335 10.49 -0.26 -3.52
C ILE A 335 10.81 -1.75 -3.72
N GLU A 336 10.15 -2.44 -4.66
CA GLU A 336 10.48 -3.82 -5.02
C GLU A 336 11.94 -3.96 -5.47
N GLN A 337 12.38 -3.08 -6.38
CA GLN A 337 13.77 -3.05 -6.83
C GLN A 337 14.74 -2.78 -5.68
N GLY A 338 14.34 -1.94 -4.73
CA GLY A 338 15.08 -1.73 -3.49
C GLY A 338 15.24 -3.00 -2.67
N TYR A 339 14.16 -3.76 -2.45
CA TYR A 339 14.17 -5.03 -1.73
C TYR A 339 15.04 -6.08 -2.43
N VAL A 340 14.91 -6.20 -3.76
CA VAL A 340 15.78 -7.06 -4.58
C VAL A 340 17.26 -6.65 -4.43
N ASN A 341 17.54 -5.35 -4.46
CA ASN A 341 18.91 -4.84 -4.29
C ASN A 341 19.48 -5.19 -2.91
N ILE A 342 18.70 -5.00 -1.83
CA ILE A 342 19.11 -5.37 -0.46
C ILE A 342 19.45 -6.86 -0.38
N LEU A 343 18.56 -7.73 -0.85
CA LEU A 343 18.71 -9.19 -0.79
C LEU A 343 19.95 -9.66 -1.57
N LEU A 344 20.18 -9.14 -2.79
CA LEU A 344 21.29 -9.57 -3.63
C LEU A 344 22.65 -8.98 -3.21
N ASN A 345 22.68 -7.88 -2.45
CA ASN A 345 23.94 -7.26 -1.99
C ASN A 345 24.26 -7.56 -0.52
N ALA A 346 23.38 -8.24 0.20
CA ALA A 346 23.62 -8.67 1.57
C ALA A 346 24.82 -9.61 1.67
N LYS A 347 25.65 -9.41 2.70
CA LYS A 347 26.90 -10.16 2.91
C LYS A 347 26.84 -11.11 4.10
N LYS A 348 26.08 -10.75 5.14
CA LYS A 348 26.01 -11.51 6.40
C LYS A 348 24.60 -12.01 6.66
N TYR A 349 23.62 -11.10 6.66
CA TYR A 349 22.24 -11.44 6.97
C TYR A 349 21.23 -10.47 6.40
N VAL A 350 19.99 -10.97 6.20
CA VAL A 350 18.78 -10.17 5.97
C VAL A 350 17.66 -10.71 6.84
N TYR A 351 17.11 -9.87 7.72
CA TYR A 351 15.98 -10.21 8.58
C TYR A 351 14.75 -9.44 8.13
N ILE A 352 13.64 -10.14 7.94
CA ILE A 352 12.41 -9.60 7.36
C ILE A 352 11.24 -9.90 8.30
N GLU A 353 10.45 -8.87 8.63
CA GLU A 353 9.14 -9.02 9.25
C GLU A 353 8.05 -8.56 8.29
N THR A 354 7.05 -9.37 8.07
CA THR A 354 5.89 -9.03 7.24
C THR A 354 4.65 -9.83 7.67
N PRO A 355 3.44 -9.23 7.69
CA PRO A 355 2.23 -9.97 8.03
C PRO A 355 1.81 -10.95 6.93
N TYR A 356 2.12 -10.63 5.68
CA TYR A 356 1.73 -11.39 4.50
C TYR A 356 2.96 -11.67 3.66
N PHE A 357 3.08 -12.93 3.21
CA PHE A 357 4.20 -13.37 2.39
C PHE A 357 3.69 -14.07 1.12
N MET A 358 3.50 -13.27 0.11
CA MET A 358 3.14 -13.69 -1.25
C MET A 358 4.00 -12.88 -2.22
N PRO A 359 5.34 -13.08 -2.19
CA PRO A 359 6.27 -12.23 -2.92
C PRO A 359 6.10 -12.34 -4.43
N THR A 360 6.48 -11.28 -5.11
CA THR A 360 6.69 -11.33 -6.57
C THR A 360 7.91 -12.19 -6.90
N GLU A 361 7.96 -12.68 -8.13
CA GLU A 361 9.08 -13.56 -8.56
C GLU A 361 10.47 -12.93 -8.39
N PRO A 362 10.70 -11.64 -8.71
CA PRO A 362 12.01 -11.01 -8.46
C PRO A 362 12.43 -11.05 -6.99
N VAL A 363 11.51 -10.76 -6.05
CA VAL A 363 11.82 -10.77 -4.61
C VAL A 363 12.06 -12.19 -4.11
N LEU A 364 11.22 -13.15 -4.53
CA LEU A 364 11.39 -14.55 -4.17
C LEU A 364 12.70 -15.13 -4.70
N PHE A 365 13.05 -14.83 -5.95
CA PHE A 365 14.31 -15.21 -6.55
C PHE A 365 15.51 -14.61 -5.79
N ALA A 366 15.48 -13.33 -5.48
CA ALA A 366 16.55 -12.65 -4.75
C ALA A 366 16.73 -13.24 -3.34
N MET A 367 15.61 -13.52 -2.63
CA MET A 367 15.65 -14.11 -1.29
C MET A 367 16.27 -15.51 -1.30
N ARG A 368 15.86 -16.38 -2.22
CA ARG A 368 16.43 -17.71 -2.38
C ARG A 368 17.92 -17.64 -2.76
N THR A 369 18.26 -16.75 -3.68
CA THR A 369 19.66 -16.56 -4.11
C THR A 369 20.55 -16.15 -2.94
N ALA A 370 20.10 -15.22 -2.11
CA ALA A 370 20.83 -14.79 -0.91
C ALA A 370 21.06 -15.95 0.06
N ALA A 371 20.00 -16.72 0.38
CA ALA A 371 20.09 -17.86 1.28
C ALA A 371 21.01 -18.96 0.73
N LEU A 372 20.88 -19.33 -0.55
CA LEU A 372 21.76 -20.31 -1.22
C LEU A 372 23.21 -19.85 -1.31
N ALA A 373 23.46 -18.53 -1.33
CA ALA A 373 24.80 -17.96 -1.27
C ALA A 373 25.41 -17.91 0.15
N GLY A 374 24.67 -18.40 1.16
CA GLY A 374 25.14 -18.49 2.55
C GLY A 374 24.84 -17.27 3.41
N VAL A 375 23.99 -16.34 2.96
CA VAL A 375 23.48 -15.23 3.77
C VAL A 375 22.44 -15.78 4.76
N ASP A 376 22.50 -15.38 6.06
CA ASP A 376 21.48 -15.70 7.06
C ASP A 376 20.19 -14.92 6.77
N VAL A 377 19.28 -15.53 6.00
CA VAL A 377 17.99 -14.92 5.67
C VAL A 377 16.93 -15.45 6.64
N ARG A 378 16.34 -14.54 7.44
CA ARG A 378 15.25 -14.87 8.36
C ARG A 378 13.98 -14.15 7.98
N LEU A 379 12.88 -14.90 7.93
CA LEU A 379 11.55 -14.41 7.63
C LEU A 379 10.63 -14.65 8.83
N MET A 380 10.15 -13.57 9.44
CA MET A 380 9.19 -13.62 10.54
C MET A 380 7.79 -13.33 10.04
N LEU A 381 6.86 -14.24 10.30
CA LEU A 381 5.46 -14.21 9.92
C LEU A 381 4.57 -14.41 11.15
N PRO A 382 3.33 -13.92 11.16
CA PRO A 382 2.37 -14.29 12.19
C PRO A 382 2.03 -15.79 12.09
N LEU A 383 1.95 -16.49 13.25
CA LEU A 383 1.55 -17.90 13.28
C LEU A 383 0.12 -18.10 12.78
N LYS A 384 -0.75 -17.14 13.06
CA LYS A 384 -2.12 -17.11 12.54
C LYS A 384 -2.36 -15.80 11.83
N ASN A 385 -2.78 -15.90 10.56
CA ASN A 385 -3.14 -14.74 9.77
C ASN A 385 -4.58 -14.28 10.10
N ASP A 386 -4.89 -13.03 9.80
CA ASP A 386 -6.24 -12.46 9.89
C ASP A 386 -7.19 -12.96 8.80
N SER A 387 -6.65 -13.52 7.70
CA SER A 387 -7.36 -14.14 6.59
C SER A 387 -6.91 -15.57 6.34
N GLN A 388 -7.84 -16.52 6.29
CA GLN A 388 -7.55 -17.92 6.00
C GLN A 388 -7.03 -18.14 4.57
N LEU A 389 -7.52 -17.38 3.60
CA LEU A 389 -7.03 -17.44 2.21
C LEU A 389 -5.56 -17.01 2.13
N VAL A 390 -5.22 -15.90 2.80
CA VAL A 390 -3.84 -15.39 2.87
C VAL A 390 -2.94 -16.39 3.60
N GLN A 391 -3.43 -17.05 4.65
CA GLN A 391 -2.69 -18.12 5.35
C GLN A 391 -2.31 -19.25 4.39
N TRP A 392 -3.24 -19.76 3.59
CA TRP A 392 -2.99 -20.84 2.63
C TRP A 392 -2.02 -20.42 1.52
N ALA A 393 -2.21 -19.21 0.96
CA ALA A 393 -1.28 -18.68 -0.04
C ALA A 393 0.13 -18.53 0.54
N THR A 394 0.28 -17.87 1.69
CA THR A 394 1.56 -17.70 2.39
C THR A 394 2.26 -19.03 2.64
N THR A 395 1.54 -20.04 3.11
CA THR A 395 2.09 -21.38 3.37
C THR A 395 2.74 -22.01 2.15
N SER A 396 2.11 -21.83 0.98
CA SER A 396 2.63 -22.35 -0.30
C SER A 396 3.99 -21.73 -0.68
N TYR A 397 4.21 -20.44 -0.44
CA TYR A 397 5.48 -19.76 -0.70
C TYR A 397 6.55 -20.08 0.36
N VAL A 398 6.15 -20.21 1.62
CA VAL A 398 7.05 -20.50 2.75
C VAL A 398 7.84 -21.78 2.51
N MET A 399 7.20 -22.85 2.02
CA MET A 399 7.89 -24.12 1.81
C MET A 399 9.00 -24.02 0.78
N GLU A 400 8.78 -23.28 -0.27
CA GLU A 400 9.77 -23.04 -1.32
C GLU A 400 10.97 -22.19 -0.84
N THR A 401 10.74 -21.29 0.11
CA THR A 401 11.83 -20.50 0.72
C THR A 401 12.66 -21.32 1.70
N VAL A 402 12.01 -22.18 2.48
CA VAL A 402 12.69 -23.09 3.42
C VAL A 402 13.62 -24.08 2.69
N GLU A 403 13.19 -24.60 1.55
CA GLU A 403 14.02 -25.47 0.70
C GLU A 403 15.30 -24.77 0.21
N ALA A 404 15.28 -23.44 0.06
CA ALA A 404 16.44 -22.64 -0.29
C ALA A 404 17.35 -22.27 0.90
N GLY A 405 16.97 -22.64 2.14
CA GLY A 405 17.73 -22.36 3.35
C GLY A 405 17.32 -21.10 4.12
N VAL A 406 16.15 -20.49 3.78
CA VAL A 406 15.60 -19.37 4.56
C VAL A 406 15.04 -19.89 5.88
N THR A 407 15.45 -19.28 7.01
CA THR A 407 14.89 -19.57 8.33
C THR A 407 13.54 -18.87 8.48
N VAL A 408 12.46 -19.64 8.58
CA VAL A 408 11.11 -19.10 8.76
C VAL A 408 10.68 -19.23 10.23
N LEU A 409 10.28 -18.10 10.80
CA LEU A 409 9.90 -17.93 12.19
C LEU A 409 8.43 -17.51 12.28
N PHE A 410 7.63 -18.23 13.08
CA PHE A 410 6.21 -17.91 13.27
C PHE A 410 5.97 -17.27 14.63
N TYR A 411 5.62 -15.97 14.62
CA TYR A 411 5.30 -15.20 15.84
C TYR A 411 3.98 -15.68 16.46
N LYS A 412 4.06 -16.16 17.71
CA LYS A 412 2.93 -16.80 18.43
C LYS A 412 2.24 -15.90 19.44
N ALA A 413 2.89 -14.83 19.91
CA ALA A 413 2.35 -13.98 20.98
C ALA A 413 1.16 -13.10 20.52
N GLY A 414 0.95 -12.97 19.20
CA GLY A 414 -0.13 -12.17 18.63
C GLY A 414 -0.10 -12.17 17.11
N PHE A 415 -0.65 -11.12 16.52
CA PHE A 415 -0.56 -10.85 15.09
C PHE A 415 0.56 -9.85 14.83
N ASN A 416 1.71 -10.32 14.34
CA ASN A 416 2.80 -9.44 13.92
C ASN A 416 2.47 -8.84 12.56
N HIS A 417 2.22 -7.53 12.56
CA HIS A 417 1.88 -6.75 11.36
C HIS A 417 3.02 -5.80 10.95
N SER A 418 4.23 -5.97 11.48
CA SER A 418 5.40 -5.16 11.13
C SER A 418 5.81 -5.35 9.66
N LYS A 419 6.39 -4.33 9.08
CA LYS A 419 6.95 -4.33 7.72
C LYS A 419 8.35 -3.75 7.81
N VAL A 420 9.30 -4.61 8.11
CA VAL A 420 10.70 -4.25 8.36
C VAL A 420 11.62 -5.18 7.60
N ILE A 421 12.68 -4.64 7.03
CA ILE A 421 13.82 -5.38 6.53
C ILE A 421 15.10 -4.77 7.10
N ILE A 422 16.00 -5.62 7.61
CA ILE A 422 17.26 -5.23 8.23
C ILE A 422 18.38 -6.00 7.53
N SER A 423 19.47 -5.34 7.17
CA SER A 423 20.61 -5.97 6.51
C SER A 423 21.94 -5.49 7.07
N ASP A 424 22.82 -6.45 7.37
CA ASP A 424 24.27 -6.28 7.56
C ASP A 424 24.70 -5.22 8.60
N ASP A 425 23.90 -4.97 9.65
CA ASP A 425 24.12 -3.91 10.65
C ASP A 425 24.30 -2.50 10.05
N SER A 426 23.78 -2.22 8.84
CA SER A 426 24.00 -0.96 8.15
C SER A 426 22.81 -0.37 7.43
N LEU A 427 21.75 -1.17 7.22
CA LEU A 427 20.57 -0.78 6.45
C LEU A 427 19.29 -1.29 7.09
N VAL A 428 18.28 -0.41 7.14
CA VAL A 428 16.91 -0.76 7.54
C VAL A 428 15.94 -0.17 6.53
N SER A 429 14.88 -0.92 6.20
CA SER A 429 13.65 -0.35 5.62
C SER A 429 12.49 -0.60 6.57
N CYS A 430 11.73 0.45 6.89
CA CYS A 430 10.49 0.36 7.67
C CYS A 430 9.43 1.28 7.06
N GLY A 431 8.20 0.78 6.94
CA GLY A 431 7.13 1.57 6.32
C GLY A 431 5.80 0.83 6.21
N SER A 432 5.10 1.06 5.13
CA SER A 432 3.76 0.51 4.91
C SER A 432 3.74 -0.78 4.09
N LEU A 433 4.82 -1.11 3.37
CA LEU A 433 4.87 -2.15 2.34
C LEU A 433 4.97 -3.56 2.91
N ASN A 434 4.01 -4.43 2.63
CA ASN A 434 4.10 -5.87 2.88
C ASN A 434 4.93 -6.56 1.77
N VAL A 435 5.45 -7.77 2.08
CA VAL A 435 6.10 -8.61 1.06
C VAL A 435 5.05 -9.43 0.31
N ASP A 436 4.18 -8.73 -0.42
CA ASP A 436 3.11 -9.33 -1.21
C ASP A 436 2.90 -8.64 -2.57
N PHE A 437 2.26 -9.35 -3.51
CA PHE A 437 1.95 -8.82 -4.84
C PHE A 437 1.20 -7.51 -4.81
N ARG A 438 0.24 -7.39 -3.88
CA ARG A 438 -0.61 -6.22 -3.79
C ARG A 438 0.19 -4.97 -3.43
N SER A 439 1.11 -5.09 -2.46
CA SER A 439 1.97 -3.99 -2.05
C SER A 439 2.98 -3.59 -3.12
N PHE A 440 3.51 -4.55 -3.88
CA PHE A 440 4.47 -4.24 -4.93
C PHE A 440 3.85 -3.73 -6.24
N GLU A 441 2.62 -4.16 -6.58
CA GLU A 441 2.04 -3.87 -7.89
C GLU A 441 0.78 -2.98 -7.87
N HIS A 442 0.01 -2.94 -6.77
CA HIS A 442 -1.33 -2.35 -6.74
C HIS A 442 -1.54 -1.26 -5.70
N ASN A 443 -0.73 -1.20 -4.67
CA ASN A 443 -0.88 -0.21 -3.61
C ASN A 443 0.03 1.00 -3.82
N PHE A 444 -0.43 2.13 -3.29
CA PHE A 444 0.43 3.28 -3.00
C PHE A 444 1.11 3.01 -1.65
N GLU A 445 2.41 2.87 -1.64
CA GLU A 445 3.22 2.54 -0.47
C GLU A 445 4.26 3.62 -0.18
N CYS A 446 4.74 3.68 1.06
CA CYS A 446 5.82 4.57 1.48
C CYS A 446 6.68 3.87 2.54
N CYS A 447 8.00 3.88 2.33
CA CYS A 447 8.99 3.32 3.25
C CYS A 447 10.12 4.32 3.50
N ALA A 448 10.64 4.33 4.72
CA ALA A 448 11.90 4.97 5.03
C ALA A 448 13.03 3.94 4.93
N PHE A 449 14.09 4.28 4.20
CA PHE A 449 15.33 3.50 4.11
C PHE A 449 16.39 4.25 4.90
N LEU A 450 16.89 3.63 5.97
CA LEU A 450 17.87 4.20 6.88
C LEU A 450 19.23 3.54 6.61
N TYR A 451 20.22 4.35 6.29
CA TYR A 451 21.60 3.95 6.04
C TYR A 451 22.44 4.32 7.26
N ASP A 452 22.15 3.64 8.39
CA ASP A 452 22.68 4.00 9.69
C ASP A 452 22.88 2.75 10.54
N ARG A 453 24.10 2.62 11.09
CA ARG A 453 24.49 1.44 11.87
C ARG A 453 23.72 1.35 13.20
N ASP A 454 23.61 2.45 13.92
CA ASP A 454 22.98 2.44 15.25
C ASP A 454 21.49 2.10 15.13
N MET A 455 20.85 2.64 14.10
CA MET A 455 19.46 2.30 13.79
C MET A 455 19.32 0.83 13.39
N ALA A 456 20.21 0.31 12.53
CA ALA A 456 20.17 -1.09 12.13
C ALA A 456 20.33 -2.03 13.32
N LEU A 457 21.21 -1.72 14.26
CA LEU A 457 21.39 -2.50 15.50
C LEU A 457 20.15 -2.42 16.41
N ARG A 458 19.55 -1.24 16.58
CA ARG A 458 18.31 -1.08 17.35
C ARG A 458 17.14 -1.87 16.77
N PHE A 459 16.96 -1.84 15.45
CA PHE A 459 15.95 -2.67 14.79
C PHE A 459 16.25 -4.16 14.91
N LYS A 460 17.51 -4.55 14.85
CA LYS A 460 17.94 -5.94 15.07
C LYS A 460 17.66 -6.42 16.51
N GLU A 461 17.82 -5.53 17.50
CA GLU A 461 17.44 -5.82 18.88
C GLU A 461 15.93 -6.05 19.00
N VAL A 462 15.12 -5.21 18.35
CA VAL A 462 13.65 -5.38 18.31
C VAL A 462 13.28 -6.70 17.62
N PHE A 463 13.90 -7.04 16.50
CA PHE A 463 13.71 -8.34 15.84
C PHE A 463 14.06 -9.51 16.76
N ALA A 464 15.18 -9.43 17.49
CA ALA A 464 15.62 -10.47 18.42
C ALA A 464 14.69 -10.60 19.65
N GLU A 465 14.04 -9.53 20.08
CA GLU A 465 12.99 -9.60 21.09
C GLU A 465 11.76 -10.36 20.57
N ASP A 466 11.30 -10.03 19.37
CA ASP A 466 10.16 -10.69 18.73
C ASP A 466 10.47 -12.17 18.39
N GLU A 467 11.71 -12.48 18.03
CA GLU A 467 12.17 -13.86 17.75
C GLU A 467 12.00 -14.79 18.96
N LYS A 468 12.15 -14.29 20.20
CA LYS A 468 11.91 -15.08 21.43
C LYS A 468 10.46 -15.55 21.55
N GLU A 469 9.55 -14.82 20.94
CA GLU A 469 8.12 -15.16 20.88
C GLU A 469 7.75 -15.97 19.62
N CYS A 470 8.74 -16.42 18.85
CA CYS A 470 8.53 -17.22 17.66
C CYS A 470 8.64 -18.72 17.93
N VAL A 471 8.07 -19.49 17.00
CA VAL A 471 8.30 -20.90 16.84
C VAL A 471 8.86 -21.16 15.43
N PRO A 472 9.93 -21.96 15.30
CA PRO A 472 10.46 -22.33 14.00
C PRO A 472 9.49 -23.24 13.26
N ILE A 473 9.57 -23.26 11.93
CA ILE A 473 8.61 -23.98 11.06
C ILE A 473 8.53 -25.48 11.39
N GLU A 474 9.64 -26.10 11.79
CA GLU A 474 9.73 -27.54 12.11
C GLU A 474 8.82 -27.92 13.27
N LEU A 475 8.54 -27.01 14.18
CA LEU A 475 7.67 -27.22 15.34
C LEU A 475 6.20 -26.89 15.08
N VAL A 476 5.87 -26.35 13.91
CA VAL A 476 4.47 -26.06 13.52
C VAL A 476 3.85 -27.33 12.94
N LYS A 477 3.12 -28.08 13.78
CA LYS A 477 2.53 -29.40 13.44
C LYS A 477 1.74 -29.41 12.13
N ASP A 478 0.98 -28.36 11.87
CA ASP A 478 0.12 -28.26 10.67
C ASP A 478 0.93 -28.09 9.39
N LEU A 479 2.18 -27.69 9.45
CA LEU A 479 3.07 -27.48 8.31
C LEU A 479 3.95 -28.70 8.01
N SER A 480 4.27 -29.52 9.01
CA SER A 480 5.14 -30.69 8.87
C SER A 480 4.45 -31.89 8.22
N HIS A 481 3.12 -32.04 8.35
CA HIS A 481 2.37 -33.23 7.90
C HIS A 481 1.17 -32.86 7.02
N ARG A 482 1.39 -32.15 5.90
CA ARG A 482 0.32 -31.76 4.99
C ARG A 482 0.00 -32.86 3.99
N SER A 483 -1.29 -33.24 3.93
CA SER A 483 -1.79 -34.19 2.92
C SER A 483 -1.64 -33.63 1.49
N PHE A 484 -1.66 -34.52 0.50
CA PHE A 484 -1.64 -34.11 -0.92
C PHE A 484 -2.77 -33.12 -1.25
N LEU A 485 -3.98 -33.34 -0.73
CA LEU A 485 -5.13 -32.46 -0.99
C LEU A 485 -4.96 -31.06 -0.41
N ILE A 486 -4.35 -30.94 0.77
CA ILE A 486 -4.04 -29.63 1.37
C ILE A 486 -3.01 -28.88 0.50
N ARG A 487 -1.95 -29.55 0.08
CA ARG A 487 -0.92 -28.96 -0.81
C ARG A 487 -1.50 -28.55 -2.15
N LEU A 488 -2.37 -29.35 -2.73
CA LEU A 488 -3.07 -29.02 -3.98
C LEU A 488 -3.94 -27.76 -3.79
N TRP A 489 -4.69 -27.69 -2.68
CA TRP A 489 -5.51 -26.53 -2.36
C TRP A 489 -4.68 -25.25 -2.16
N GLU A 490 -3.60 -25.32 -1.39
CA GLU A 490 -2.65 -24.20 -1.20
C GLU A 490 -2.07 -23.74 -2.55
N SER A 491 -1.72 -24.66 -3.44
CA SER A 491 -1.24 -24.34 -4.79
C SER A 491 -2.29 -23.67 -5.66
N LEU A 492 -3.57 -24.09 -5.54
CA LEU A 492 -4.69 -23.42 -6.23
C LEU A 492 -4.91 -22.00 -5.68
N VAL A 493 -4.88 -21.83 -4.35
CA VAL A 493 -5.02 -20.51 -3.72
C VAL A 493 -3.84 -19.60 -4.08
N ARG A 494 -2.62 -20.14 -4.22
CA ARG A 494 -1.45 -19.39 -4.72
C ARG A 494 -1.69 -18.71 -6.07
N LEU A 495 -2.49 -19.30 -6.95
CA LEU A 495 -2.84 -18.68 -8.24
C LEU A 495 -3.63 -17.38 -8.09
N LEU A 496 -4.28 -17.19 -6.94
CA LEU A 496 -5.03 -15.97 -6.60
C LEU A 496 -4.16 -14.89 -5.96
N SER A 497 -2.88 -15.17 -5.63
CA SER A 497 -1.98 -14.20 -4.98
C SER A 497 -1.91 -12.83 -5.67
N PRO A 498 -1.96 -12.71 -7.01
CA PRO A 498 -1.99 -11.41 -7.68
C PRO A 498 -3.29 -10.62 -7.46
N LEU A 499 -4.33 -11.24 -6.91
CA LEU A 499 -5.64 -10.64 -6.65
C LEU A 499 -5.88 -10.33 -5.15
N MET A 500 -4.98 -10.82 -4.27
CA MET A 500 -5.10 -10.73 -2.80
C MET A 500 -4.43 -9.48 -2.21
#